data_b6ed0545bf2cddf9ac8cb019334f350d
#
_entry.id   b6ed0545bf2cddf9ac8cb019334f350d
#
_cell.length_a   1.000
_cell.length_b   1.000
_cell.length_c   1.000
_cell.angle_alpha   90.00
_cell.angle_beta   90.00
_cell.angle_gamma   90.00
#
_symmetry.space_group_name_H-M   'P 1'
#
loop_
_entity.id
_entity.type
_entity.pdbx_description
1 polymer ?
#
loop_
_entity_poly.entity_id
_entity_poly.type
_entity_poly.pdbx_seq_one_letter_code
_entity_poly.pdbx_strand_id
1 'polypeptide(L)'
;MHLREIVGVISHADDVSCIVAMRPWGPESKAKLVRLTDDFRVPADQLQQGYEYFLEVSVAFDEVLDGLEDVLSPEQRFEAVLFYAENDAYPDWLCALRDQANEA
;
A
#
# COMPACT_ATOMS: atom_id res chain seq x y z
N MET A 1 8.45 -5.62 -10.75
CA MET A 1 8.64 -4.31 -10.10
C MET A 1 8.84 -4.52 -8.60
N HIS A 2 9.58 -3.65 -7.95
CA HIS A 2 9.78 -3.75 -6.51
C HIS A 2 8.65 -3.06 -5.75
N LEU A 3 8.37 -3.53 -4.54
CA LEU A 3 7.28 -3.01 -3.73
C LEU A 3 7.36 -1.49 -3.53
N ARG A 4 8.56 -0.98 -3.24
CA ARG A 4 8.80 0.45 -3.08
C ARG A 4 8.42 1.24 -4.34
N GLU A 5 8.75 0.71 -5.51
CA GLU A 5 8.43 1.36 -6.77
C GLU A 5 6.92 1.41 -7.00
N ILE A 6 6.23 0.31 -6.72
CA ILE A 6 4.77 0.25 -6.87
C ILE A 6 4.08 1.26 -5.97
N VAL A 7 4.44 1.30 -4.69
CA VAL A 7 3.85 2.26 -3.76
C VAL A 7 4.09 3.70 -4.22
N GLY A 8 5.23 3.96 -4.87
CA GLY A 8 5.56 5.29 -5.37
C GLY A 8 4.82 5.71 -6.63
N VAL A 9 4.34 4.76 -7.45
CA VAL A 9 3.73 5.07 -8.75
C VAL A 9 2.23 4.83 -8.84
N ILE A 10 1.63 4.16 -7.84
CA ILE A 10 0.18 3.95 -7.85
C ILE A 10 -0.56 5.29 -7.77
N SER A 11 -1.73 5.33 -8.38
CA SER A 11 -2.59 6.52 -8.38
C SER A 11 -4.02 6.11 -8.11
N HIS A 12 -4.90 7.10 -7.97
CA HIS A 12 -6.34 6.84 -7.78
C HIS A 12 -6.94 6.07 -8.96
N ALA A 13 -6.31 6.11 -10.14
CA ALA A 13 -6.75 5.33 -11.28
C ALA A 13 -6.58 3.82 -11.08
N ASP A 14 -5.74 3.42 -10.14
CA ASP A 14 -5.46 2.01 -9.82
C ASP A 14 -6.35 1.47 -8.70
N ASP A 15 -7.40 2.19 -8.29
CA ASP A 15 -8.20 1.89 -7.10
C ASP A 15 -8.88 0.51 -7.13
N VAL A 16 -9.09 -0.07 -8.32
CA VAL A 16 -9.66 -1.41 -8.45
C VAL A 16 -8.61 -2.53 -8.34
N SER A 17 -7.35 -2.16 -8.19
CA SER A 17 -6.24 -3.11 -8.14
C SER A 17 -5.81 -3.40 -6.70
N CYS A 18 -5.15 -4.53 -6.53
CA CYS A 18 -4.54 -4.92 -5.27
C CYS A 18 -3.03 -5.08 -5.46
N ILE A 19 -2.26 -4.59 -4.50
CA ILE A 19 -0.82 -4.83 -4.49
C ILE A 19 -0.59 -6.22 -3.90
N VAL A 20 0.12 -7.07 -4.64
CA VAL A 20 0.60 -8.36 -4.13
C VAL A 20 2.12 -8.31 -4.09
N ALA A 21 2.72 -8.94 -3.09
CA ALA A 21 4.16 -8.89 -2.90
C ALA A 21 4.67 -10.18 -2.28
N MET A 22 5.91 -10.52 -2.59
CA MET A 22 6.58 -11.69 -2.02
C MET A 22 7.18 -11.36 -0.66
N ARG A 23 7.01 -12.25 0.29
CA ARG A 23 7.61 -12.10 1.63
C ARG A 23 9.10 -12.50 1.63
N PRO A 24 9.92 -11.96 2.56
CA PRO A 24 9.56 -10.92 3.53
C PRO A 24 9.35 -9.57 2.85
N TRP A 25 8.42 -8.77 3.36
CA TRP A 25 8.09 -7.48 2.75
C TRP A 25 9.11 -6.42 3.09
N GLY A 26 9.64 -5.79 2.06
CA GLY A 26 10.61 -4.71 2.16
C GLY A 26 10.67 -3.92 0.87
N PRO A 27 11.53 -2.90 0.79
CA PRO A 27 11.59 -2.02 -0.39
C PRO A 27 11.84 -2.76 -1.69
N GLU A 28 12.61 -3.84 -1.64
CA GLU A 28 13.03 -4.58 -2.83
C GLU A 28 12.25 -5.86 -3.08
N SER A 29 11.18 -6.11 -2.31
CA SER A 29 10.31 -7.26 -2.53
C SER A 29 9.69 -7.21 -3.91
N LYS A 30 9.66 -8.35 -4.59
CA LYS A 30 8.95 -8.44 -5.87
C LYS A 30 7.47 -8.20 -5.63
N ALA A 31 6.88 -7.32 -6.42
CA ALA A 31 5.49 -6.92 -6.24
C ALA A 31 4.87 -6.59 -7.59
N LYS A 32 3.55 -6.63 -7.63
CA LYS A 32 2.80 -6.20 -8.82
C LYS A 32 1.36 -5.87 -8.46
N LEU A 33 0.67 -5.23 -9.38
CA LEU A 33 -0.75 -4.94 -9.26
C LEU A 33 -1.54 -6.07 -9.92
N VAL A 34 -2.57 -6.55 -9.25
CA VAL A 34 -3.47 -7.55 -9.78
C VAL A 34 -4.91 -7.18 -9.43
N ARG A 35 -5.87 -7.73 -10.16
CA ARG A 35 -7.27 -7.65 -9.80
C ARG A 35 -7.62 -8.80 -8.89
N LEU A 36 -8.32 -8.51 -7.80
CA LEU A 36 -8.85 -9.56 -6.93
C LEU A 36 -9.97 -10.33 -7.66
N THR A 37 -10.18 -11.57 -7.27
CA THR A 37 -11.28 -12.38 -7.78
C THR A 37 -12.62 -11.81 -7.27
N ASP A 38 -13.74 -12.35 -7.78
CA ASP A 38 -15.07 -11.93 -7.33
C ASP A 38 -15.27 -12.14 -5.83
N ASP A 39 -14.51 -13.06 -5.23
CA ASP A 39 -14.51 -13.32 -3.78
C ASP A 39 -13.51 -12.42 -3.02
N PHE A 40 -12.96 -11.42 -3.66
CA PHE A 40 -11.95 -10.50 -3.09
C PHE A 40 -10.69 -11.22 -2.63
N ARG A 41 -10.24 -12.20 -3.40
CA ARG A 41 -9.01 -12.95 -3.10
C ARG A 41 -7.97 -12.76 -4.17
N VAL A 42 -6.70 -12.96 -3.79
CA VAL A 42 -5.61 -12.99 -4.76
C VAL A 42 -5.81 -14.19 -5.68
N PRO A 43 -5.72 -14.02 -7.02
CA PRO A 43 -5.84 -15.14 -7.94
C PRO A 43 -4.88 -16.28 -7.61
N ALA A 44 -5.34 -17.51 -7.77
CA ALA A 44 -4.56 -18.70 -7.37
C ALA A 44 -3.21 -18.80 -8.09
N ASP A 45 -3.13 -18.38 -9.36
CA ASP A 45 -1.89 -18.42 -10.11
C ASP A 45 -0.84 -17.50 -9.50
N GLN A 46 -1.26 -16.36 -8.92
CA GLN A 46 -0.35 -15.43 -8.25
C GLN A 46 0.15 -16.02 -6.93
N LEU A 47 -0.74 -16.66 -6.17
CA LEU A 47 -0.35 -17.34 -4.93
C LEU A 47 0.66 -18.46 -5.22
N GLN A 48 0.49 -19.20 -6.31
CA GLN A 48 1.39 -20.27 -6.71
C GLN A 48 2.79 -19.74 -7.05
N GLN A 49 2.88 -18.48 -7.52
CA GLN A 49 4.14 -17.82 -7.82
C GLN A 49 4.80 -17.21 -6.58
N GLY A 50 4.16 -17.29 -5.42
CA GLY A 50 4.69 -16.76 -4.17
C GLY A 50 4.23 -15.37 -3.81
N TYR A 51 3.36 -14.76 -4.62
CA TYR A 51 2.79 -13.45 -4.30
C TYR A 51 1.68 -13.60 -3.29
N GLU A 52 1.67 -12.73 -2.30
CA GLU A 52 0.64 -12.71 -1.27
C GLU A 52 -0.04 -11.33 -1.25
N TYR A 53 -1.24 -11.28 -0.71
CA TYR A 53 -1.98 -10.04 -0.52
C TYR A 53 -1.12 -9.08 0.32
N PHE A 54 -0.88 -7.89 -0.20
CA PHE A 54 -0.19 -6.84 0.54
C PHE A 54 -1.19 -5.78 0.98
N LEU A 55 -1.82 -5.08 0.01
CA LEU A 55 -2.82 -4.06 0.32
C LEU A 55 -3.57 -3.67 -0.94
N GLU A 56 -4.87 -3.43 -0.82
CA GLU A 56 -5.65 -2.87 -1.92
C GLU A 56 -5.26 -1.41 -2.12
N VAL A 57 -5.17 -0.98 -3.38
CA VAL A 57 -4.80 0.41 -3.71
C VAL A 57 -5.80 1.40 -3.11
N SER A 58 -7.11 1.09 -3.16
CA SER A 58 -8.13 1.94 -2.56
C SER A 58 -7.89 2.14 -1.06
N VAL A 59 -7.49 1.09 -0.34
CA VAL A 59 -7.18 1.20 1.08
C VAL A 59 -5.95 2.09 1.31
N ALA A 60 -4.92 1.94 0.47
CA ALA A 60 -3.73 2.78 0.59
C ALA A 60 -4.08 4.26 0.48
N PHE A 61 -4.93 4.65 -0.47
CA PHE A 61 -5.30 6.04 -0.66
C PHE A 61 -6.36 6.53 0.33
N ASP A 62 -7.42 5.74 0.55
CA ASP A 62 -8.56 6.19 1.34
C ASP A 62 -8.32 6.08 2.84
N GLU A 63 -7.50 5.14 3.28
CA GLU A 63 -7.25 4.88 4.70
C GLU A 63 -5.88 5.36 5.15
N VAL A 64 -4.83 5.01 4.43
CA VAL A 64 -3.46 5.26 4.87
C VAL A 64 -2.98 6.66 4.50
N LEU A 65 -3.09 7.02 3.23
CA LEU A 65 -2.55 8.27 2.69
C LEU A 65 -3.55 9.40 2.67
N ASP A 66 -4.75 9.19 3.15
CA ASP A 66 -5.89 10.10 3.07
C ASP A 66 -5.52 11.57 3.29
N GLY A 67 -5.52 12.35 2.21
CA GLY A 67 -5.21 13.77 2.23
C GLY A 67 -3.73 14.11 2.42
N LEU A 68 -2.85 13.13 2.54
CA LEU A 68 -1.42 13.36 2.77
C LEU A 68 -0.52 12.99 1.59
N GLU A 69 -1.08 12.56 0.46
CA GLU A 69 -0.31 12.09 -0.69
C GLU A 69 0.72 13.12 -1.17
N ASP A 70 0.35 14.42 -1.15
CA ASP A 70 1.22 15.49 -1.61
C ASP A 70 2.17 16.00 -0.54
N VAL A 71 1.95 15.62 0.72
CA VAL A 71 2.76 16.07 1.86
C VAL A 71 3.90 15.09 2.14
N LEU A 72 3.65 13.80 1.92
CA LEU A 72 4.61 12.75 2.25
C LEU A 72 5.68 12.60 1.16
N SER A 73 6.92 12.39 1.58
CA SER A 73 7.99 12.00 0.66
C SER A 73 7.72 10.56 0.17
N PRO A 74 8.35 10.12 -0.93
CA PRO A 74 8.22 8.74 -1.38
C PRO A 74 8.60 7.72 -0.30
N GLU A 75 9.62 7.99 0.50
CA GLU A 75 10.03 7.12 1.60
C GLU A 75 8.97 7.05 2.70
N GLN A 76 8.43 8.19 3.09
CA GLN A 76 7.37 8.25 4.10
C GLN A 76 6.11 7.54 3.61
N ARG A 77 5.77 7.71 2.35
CA ARG A 77 4.63 7.03 1.73
C ARG A 77 4.82 5.51 1.81
N PHE A 78 5.99 5.02 1.44
CA PHE A 78 6.29 3.59 1.51
C PHE A 78 6.22 3.07 2.94
N GLU A 79 6.85 3.78 3.89
CA GLU A 79 6.84 3.38 5.30
C GLU A 79 5.43 3.30 5.87
N ALA A 80 4.59 4.29 5.55
CA ALA A 80 3.21 4.32 6.04
C ALA A 80 2.40 3.12 5.52
N VAL A 81 2.51 2.87 4.22
CA VAL A 81 1.77 1.78 3.58
C VAL A 81 2.26 0.42 4.08
N LEU A 82 3.58 0.24 4.19
CA LEU A 82 4.16 -1.00 4.71
C LEU A 82 3.72 -1.26 6.15
N PHE A 83 3.80 -0.24 6.99
CA PHE A 83 3.41 -0.36 8.40
C PHE A 83 1.95 -0.78 8.53
N TYR A 84 1.07 -0.14 7.77
CA TYR A 84 -0.35 -0.49 7.79
C TYR A 84 -0.58 -1.93 7.32
N ALA A 85 0.09 -2.33 6.24
CA ALA A 85 -0.08 -3.68 5.69
C ALA A 85 0.37 -4.76 6.68
N GLU A 86 1.42 -4.49 7.48
CA GLU A 86 1.96 -5.44 8.43
C GLU A 86 1.21 -5.46 9.77
N ASN A 87 0.67 -4.32 10.20
CA ASN A 87 0.15 -4.14 11.55
C ASN A 87 -1.34 -3.83 11.62
N ASP A 88 -1.98 -3.57 10.50
CA ASP A 88 -3.37 -3.13 10.44
C ASP A 88 -3.61 -1.90 11.34
N ALA A 89 -2.62 -1.02 11.38
CA ALA A 89 -2.62 0.18 12.23
C ALA A 89 -1.75 1.26 11.57
N TYR A 90 -1.94 2.51 11.99
CA TYR A 90 -1.19 3.65 11.47
C TYR A 90 0.04 3.91 12.33
N PRO A 91 1.19 4.26 11.72
CA PRO A 91 2.34 4.69 12.51
C PRO A 91 2.05 6.01 13.23
N ASP A 92 2.63 6.18 14.42
CA ASP A 92 2.40 7.36 15.25
C ASP A 92 2.74 8.66 14.54
N TRP A 93 3.84 8.69 13.78
CA TRP A 93 4.25 9.89 13.07
C TRP A 93 3.23 10.30 11.98
N LEU A 94 2.52 9.34 11.39
CA LEU A 94 1.50 9.63 10.40
C LEU A 94 0.28 10.27 11.06
N CYS A 95 -0.12 9.77 12.22
CA CYS A 95 -1.21 10.34 13.00
C CYS A 95 -0.88 11.78 13.40
N ALA A 96 0.36 12.03 13.83
CA ALA A 96 0.81 13.38 14.19
C ALA A 96 0.73 14.35 13.00
N LEU A 97 1.12 13.90 11.81
CA LEU A 97 1.02 14.73 10.60
C LEU A 97 -0.42 15.06 10.25
N ARG A 98 -1.33 14.11 10.40
CA ARG A 98 -2.76 14.34 10.16
C ARG A 98 -3.33 15.36 11.13
N ASP A 99 -2.97 15.26 12.40
CA ASP A 99 -3.41 16.21 13.41
C ASP A 99 -2.93 17.62 13.08
N GLN A 100 -1.69 17.77 12.65
CA GLN A 100 -1.14 19.07 12.22
C GLN A 100 -1.89 19.62 11.01
N ALA A 101 -2.20 18.77 10.03
CA ALA A 101 -2.95 19.18 8.84
C ALA A 101 -4.36 19.63 9.19
N ASN A 102 -4.98 19.02 10.19
CA ASN A 102 -6.35 19.35 10.60
C ASN A 102 -6.43 20.60 11.48
N GLU A 103 -5.32 21.02 12.07
CA GLU A 103 -5.24 22.23 12.90
C GLU A 103 -5.10 23.51 12.08
N ALA A 104 -4.80 23.39 10.81
CA ALA A 104 -4.54 24.57 9.95
C ALA A 104 -5.80 25.29 9.53
#